data_1f9f49bd6b59921ee4a7f01c2b8b61dc
#
_entry.id   1f9f49bd6b59921ee4a7f01c2b8b61dc
#
_cell.length_a   1.000
_cell.length_b   1.000
_cell.length_c   1.000
_cell.angle_alpha   90.00
_cell.angle_beta   90.00
_cell.angle_gamma   90.00
#
_symmetry.space_group_name_H-M   'P 1'
#
loop_
_entity.id
_entity.type
_entity.pdbx_description
1 polymer ?
#
loop_
_entity_poly.entity_id
_entity_poly.type
_entity_poly.pdbx_seq_one_letter_code
_entity_poly.pdbx_strand_id
1 'polypeptide(L)'
;REYLYIFAFIMLIFFVVLVFWHTKLMDRLIYLKARLVVVENYIARYGDKWKDFTETGVDYLESVTGVMKDLDIVGKNSLFQYLNIAVTLRGKKRLLDKLTRTKFDGDLIVQEQEAVKELGNKDKFVIDFETYGKILLKPKTVEKVIEEFIVNIKNNQKVKSWKAARYIIPVLTIIALIMFLFEIVFKFAVIIFPVLIFGQWIIMIINFNKNNILFKQISELSKCLTSYQNLCELVENTNFSSLHLNKLKNKLHNSSQAFNELKAISSSIKQRNNLLAALLLNGILLCDVNCRERYELWVSKYSNQINDWIDTIGELESLISLQVLLKTKHLT
;
A
#
# COMPACT_ATOMS: atom_id res chain seq x y z
N ARG A 1 15.87 22.10 40.75
CA ARG A 1 14.63 21.61 40.06
C ARG A 1 14.71 21.79 38.53
N GLU A 2 15.23 22.93 38.06
CA GLU A 2 15.33 23.19 36.61
C GLU A 2 16.23 22.19 35.87
N TYR A 3 17.39 21.82 36.44
CA TYR A 3 18.28 20.81 35.84
C TYR A 3 17.59 19.41 35.69
N LEU A 4 16.63 19.08 36.55
CA LEU A 4 15.91 17.83 36.51
C LEU A 4 14.95 17.79 35.32
N TYR A 5 14.29 18.90 34.98
CA TYR A 5 13.44 19.06 33.81
C TYR A 5 14.26 19.01 32.52
N ILE A 6 15.42 19.67 32.48
CA ILE A 6 16.34 19.64 31.34
C ILE A 6 16.82 18.20 31.11
N PHE A 7 17.24 17.50 32.18
CA PHE A 7 17.66 16.10 32.08
C PHE A 7 16.54 15.19 31.59
N ALA A 8 15.33 15.33 32.13
CA ALA A 8 14.17 14.56 31.67
C ALA A 8 13.83 14.82 30.21
N PHE A 9 13.96 16.07 29.74
CA PHE A 9 13.74 16.43 28.33
C PHE A 9 14.81 15.82 27.40
N ILE A 10 16.07 15.84 27.79
CA ILE A 10 17.17 15.19 27.06
C ILE A 10 16.92 13.67 26.95
N MET A 11 16.53 13.03 28.06
CA MET A 11 16.21 11.59 28.09
C MET A 11 15.00 11.26 27.19
N LEU A 12 14.00 12.13 27.15
CA LEU A 12 12.85 11.98 26.26
C LEU A 12 13.27 12.03 24.79
N ILE A 13 14.12 13.02 24.42
CA ILE A 13 14.65 13.12 23.05
C ILE A 13 15.45 11.87 22.69
N PHE A 14 16.33 11.42 23.58
CA PHE A 14 17.14 10.22 23.37
C PHE A 14 16.25 8.97 23.17
N PHE A 15 15.21 8.81 23.98
CA PHE A 15 14.23 7.73 23.84
C PHE A 15 13.53 7.78 22.48
N VAL A 16 13.09 8.95 22.04
CA VAL A 16 12.46 9.13 20.72
C VAL A 16 13.42 8.74 19.59
N VAL A 17 14.67 9.16 19.65
CA VAL A 17 15.71 8.78 18.68
C VAL A 17 15.94 7.27 18.67
N LEU A 18 16.02 6.63 19.84
CA LEU A 18 16.16 5.17 19.94
C LEU A 18 14.97 4.43 19.31
N VAL A 19 13.73 4.89 19.52
CA VAL A 19 12.53 4.30 18.91
C VAL A 19 12.60 4.39 17.38
N PHE A 20 12.98 5.55 16.82
CA PHE A 20 13.16 5.72 15.38
C PHE A 20 14.25 4.81 14.84
N TRP A 21 15.38 4.73 15.52
CA TRP A 21 16.49 3.87 15.10
C TRP A 21 16.13 2.39 15.15
N HIS A 22 15.46 1.96 16.22
CA HIS A 22 14.96 0.59 16.37
C HIS A 22 13.99 0.22 15.23
N THR A 23 13.03 1.10 14.92
CA THR A 23 12.06 0.87 13.82
C THR A 23 12.79 0.69 12.48
N LYS A 24 13.77 1.57 12.18
CA LYS A 24 14.57 1.48 10.95
C LYS A 24 15.40 0.19 10.88
N LEU A 25 15.94 -0.27 12.01
CA LEU A 25 16.66 -1.55 12.08
C LEU A 25 15.74 -2.74 11.83
N MET A 26 14.53 -2.72 12.41
CA MET A 26 13.54 -3.77 12.20
C MET A 26 13.10 -3.86 10.73
N ASP A 27 12.82 -2.73 10.08
CA ASP A 27 12.48 -2.69 8.66
C ASP A 27 13.61 -3.26 7.79
N ARG A 28 14.86 -2.90 8.10
CA ARG A 28 16.04 -3.45 7.42
C ARG A 28 16.19 -4.96 7.63
N LEU A 29 15.93 -5.45 8.83
CA LEU A 29 15.99 -6.87 9.17
C LEU A 29 14.92 -7.66 8.40
N ILE A 30 13.69 -7.14 8.32
CA ILE A 30 12.60 -7.74 7.54
C ILE A 30 13.01 -7.82 6.06
N TYR A 31 13.55 -6.73 5.51
CA TYR A 31 14.02 -6.70 4.13
C TYR A 31 15.14 -7.72 3.87
N LEU A 32 16.14 -7.81 4.74
CA LEU A 32 17.26 -8.75 4.57
C LEU A 32 16.82 -10.21 4.69
N LYS A 33 15.89 -10.53 5.61
CA LYS A 33 15.30 -11.88 5.70
C LYS A 33 14.55 -12.24 4.43
N ALA A 34 13.72 -11.34 3.91
CA ALA A 34 13.00 -11.56 2.67
C ALA A 34 13.97 -11.75 1.47
N ARG A 35 15.03 -10.93 1.41
CA ARG A 35 16.06 -11.03 0.38
C ARG A 35 16.81 -12.36 0.42
N LEU A 36 17.11 -12.86 1.62
CA LEU A 36 17.73 -14.18 1.79
C LEU A 36 16.86 -15.27 1.18
N VAL A 37 15.56 -15.28 1.48
CA VAL A 37 14.60 -16.24 0.89
C VAL A 37 14.59 -16.16 -0.65
N VAL A 38 14.62 -14.94 -1.22
CA VAL A 38 14.68 -14.77 -2.68
C VAL A 38 15.93 -15.41 -3.27
N VAL A 39 17.11 -15.12 -2.69
CA VAL A 39 18.38 -15.68 -3.17
C VAL A 39 18.41 -17.22 -3.02
N GLU A 40 17.93 -17.74 -1.89
CA GLU A 40 17.82 -19.20 -1.66
C GLU A 40 16.90 -19.86 -2.70
N ASN A 41 15.79 -19.19 -3.10
CA ASN A 41 14.92 -19.71 -4.16
C ASN A 41 15.61 -19.77 -5.53
N TYR A 42 16.48 -18.80 -5.86
CA TYR A 42 17.30 -18.89 -7.08
C TYR A 42 18.28 -20.04 -7.00
N ILE A 43 19.00 -20.21 -5.88
CA ILE A 43 19.91 -21.34 -5.67
C ILE A 43 19.17 -22.68 -5.76
N ALA A 44 17.96 -22.76 -5.18
CA ALA A 44 17.13 -23.96 -5.25
C ALA A 44 16.75 -24.35 -6.68
N ARG A 45 16.53 -23.35 -7.57
CA ARG A 45 16.26 -23.60 -9.00
C ARG A 45 17.45 -24.21 -9.73
N TYR A 46 18.68 -23.84 -9.38
CA TYR A 46 19.88 -24.46 -9.96
C TYR A 46 20.09 -25.89 -9.48
N GLY A 47 19.70 -26.25 -8.26
CA GLY A 47 19.93 -27.53 -7.63
C GLY A 47 18.74 -28.51 -7.67
N ASP A 48 17.77 -28.34 -8.57
CA ASP A 48 16.52 -29.15 -8.65
C ASP A 48 15.62 -29.11 -7.41
N LYS A 49 15.96 -28.34 -6.38
CA LYS A 49 15.17 -28.18 -5.14
C LYS A 49 13.91 -27.32 -5.34
N TRP A 50 13.73 -26.74 -6.52
CA TRP A 50 12.51 -26.04 -6.88
C TRP A 50 11.25 -26.91 -6.82
N LYS A 51 11.42 -28.25 -6.95
CA LYS A 51 10.35 -29.24 -6.83
C LYS A 51 9.68 -29.24 -5.44
N ASP A 52 10.36 -28.70 -4.44
CA ASP A 52 9.87 -28.54 -3.06
C ASP A 52 9.12 -27.21 -2.83
N PHE A 53 9.03 -26.33 -3.85
CA PHE A 53 8.29 -25.09 -3.74
C PHE A 53 6.80 -25.35 -3.52
N THR A 54 6.21 -24.62 -2.58
CA THR A 54 4.80 -24.81 -2.16
C THR A 54 3.79 -24.31 -3.18
N GLU A 55 4.15 -23.31 -3.99
CA GLU A 55 3.29 -22.65 -4.96
C GLU A 55 3.27 -23.40 -6.28
N THR A 56 2.55 -24.52 -6.31
CA THR A 56 2.50 -25.43 -7.47
C THR A 56 1.51 -25.01 -8.55
N GLY A 57 0.60 -24.06 -8.26
CA GLY A 57 -0.48 -23.70 -9.16
C GLY A 57 -1.64 -24.69 -9.20
N VAL A 58 -1.73 -25.63 -8.25
CA VAL A 58 -2.82 -26.62 -8.15
C VAL A 58 -4.20 -25.96 -8.15
N ASP A 59 -4.34 -24.79 -7.52
CA ASP A 59 -5.59 -24.02 -7.51
C ASP A 59 -6.11 -23.64 -8.92
N TYR A 60 -5.26 -23.75 -9.94
CA TYR A 60 -5.58 -23.41 -11.33
C TYR A 60 -5.80 -24.64 -12.23
N LEU A 61 -5.67 -25.87 -11.72
CA LEU A 61 -5.81 -27.10 -12.52
C LEU A 61 -7.15 -27.22 -13.24
N GLU A 62 -8.23 -26.76 -12.60
CA GLU A 62 -9.57 -26.80 -13.19
C GLU A 62 -9.76 -25.76 -14.31
N SER A 63 -8.96 -24.68 -14.31
CA SER A 63 -9.01 -23.62 -15.33
C SER A 63 -8.18 -23.96 -16.58
N VAL A 64 -7.32 -24.97 -16.50
CA VAL A 64 -6.44 -25.41 -17.60
C VAL A 64 -7.03 -26.66 -18.24
N THR A 65 -7.28 -26.60 -19.56
CA THR A 65 -7.94 -27.66 -20.31
C THR A 65 -7.12 -28.14 -21.52
N GLY A 66 -7.45 -29.33 -22.02
CA GLY A 66 -6.83 -29.89 -23.24
C GLY A 66 -5.31 -30.10 -23.11
N VAL A 67 -4.59 -29.84 -24.21
CA VAL A 67 -3.17 -30.08 -24.35
C VAL A 67 -2.33 -29.40 -23.24
N MET A 68 -2.78 -28.28 -22.71
CA MET A 68 -2.05 -27.55 -21.65
C MET A 68 -2.03 -28.32 -20.31
N LYS A 69 -3.01 -29.21 -20.10
CA LYS A 69 -3.03 -30.10 -18.93
C LYS A 69 -2.05 -31.25 -19.11
N ASP A 70 -1.95 -31.80 -20.34
CA ASP A 70 -1.05 -32.89 -20.65
C ASP A 70 0.43 -32.47 -20.67
N LEU A 71 0.70 -31.16 -20.83
CA LEU A 71 2.05 -30.57 -20.81
C LEU A 71 2.55 -30.20 -19.40
N ASP A 72 1.83 -30.59 -18.33
CA ASP A 72 2.21 -30.26 -16.94
C ASP A 72 2.51 -28.76 -16.71
N ILE A 73 1.69 -27.89 -17.31
CA ILE A 73 1.86 -26.44 -17.17
C ILE A 73 1.66 -26.00 -15.71
N VAL A 74 0.69 -26.61 -15.01
CA VAL A 74 0.37 -26.33 -13.60
C VAL A 74 0.34 -27.63 -12.78
N GLY A 75 0.56 -27.54 -11.49
CA GLY A 75 0.59 -28.68 -10.60
C GLY A 75 1.99 -28.95 -10.03
N LYS A 76 2.17 -30.09 -9.41
CA LYS A 76 3.46 -30.49 -8.84
C LYS A 76 4.47 -30.79 -9.95
N ASN A 77 5.68 -30.30 -9.81
CA ASN A 77 6.78 -30.40 -10.78
C ASN A 77 6.48 -29.73 -12.13
N SER A 78 5.59 -28.77 -12.16
CA SER A 78 5.12 -28.08 -13.37
C SER A 78 6.01 -26.90 -13.76
N LEU A 79 5.81 -26.42 -14.99
CA LEU A 79 6.46 -25.21 -15.48
C LEU A 79 6.09 -23.99 -14.64
N PHE A 80 4.81 -23.87 -14.24
CA PHE A 80 4.35 -22.79 -13.34
C PHE A 80 5.13 -22.82 -12.03
N GLN A 81 5.25 -23.96 -11.35
CA GLN A 81 5.97 -24.08 -10.09
C GLN A 81 7.44 -23.65 -10.21
N TYR A 82 8.07 -24.00 -11.32
CA TYR A 82 9.46 -23.62 -11.60
C TYR A 82 9.66 -22.12 -11.78
N LEU A 83 8.76 -21.49 -12.58
CA LEU A 83 8.89 -20.09 -12.97
C LEU A 83 8.34 -19.12 -11.93
N ASN A 84 7.30 -19.52 -11.21
CA ASN A 84 6.51 -18.59 -10.41
C ASN A 84 7.33 -17.91 -9.31
N ILE A 85 7.48 -16.59 -9.44
CA ILE A 85 7.97 -15.70 -8.39
C ILE A 85 6.85 -14.80 -7.86
N ALA A 86 5.70 -14.77 -8.57
CA ALA A 86 4.61 -13.87 -8.25
C ALA A 86 4.04 -14.18 -6.86
N VAL A 87 3.88 -13.13 -6.08
CA VAL A 87 3.28 -13.18 -4.75
C VAL A 87 1.80 -12.83 -4.83
N THR A 88 1.41 -11.85 -5.68
CA THR A 88 0.03 -11.42 -5.81
C THR A 88 -0.84 -12.43 -6.56
N LEU A 89 -2.14 -12.46 -6.27
CA LEU A 89 -3.08 -13.31 -7.02
C LEU A 89 -3.15 -12.91 -8.50
N ARG A 90 -3.08 -11.60 -8.77
CA ARG A 90 -3.10 -11.07 -10.14
C ARG A 90 -1.84 -11.45 -10.91
N GLY A 91 -0.66 -11.38 -10.27
CA GLY A 91 0.60 -11.81 -10.87
C GLY A 91 0.61 -13.30 -11.23
N LYS A 92 0.15 -14.14 -10.30
CA LYS A 92 -0.02 -15.59 -10.56
C LYS A 92 -0.96 -15.86 -11.72
N LYS A 93 -2.12 -15.19 -11.76
CA LYS A 93 -3.08 -15.32 -12.85
C LYS A 93 -2.48 -14.84 -14.18
N ARG A 94 -1.80 -13.70 -14.20
CA ARG A 94 -1.12 -13.18 -15.40
C ARG A 94 -0.05 -14.12 -15.92
N LEU A 95 0.73 -14.73 -15.02
CA LEU A 95 1.71 -15.75 -15.40
C LEU A 95 1.01 -16.95 -16.04
N LEU A 96 -0.04 -17.46 -15.39
CA LEU A 96 -0.83 -18.56 -15.93
C LEU A 96 -1.37 -18.23 -17.32
N ASP A 97 -2.03 -17.07 -17.49
CA ASP A 97 -2.60 -16.61 -18.76
C ASP A 97 -1.53 -16.55 -19.87
N LYS A 98 -0.28 -16.20 -19.54
CA LYS A 98 0.84 -16.20 -20.50
C LYS A 98 1.29 -17.61 -20.86
N LEU A 99 1.34 -18.52 -19.89
CA LEU A 99 1.75 -19.92 -20.10
C LEU A 99 0.70 -20.75 -20.84
N THR A 100 -0.59 -20.39 -20.72
CA THR A 100 -1.73 -21.10 -21.35
C THR A 100 -2.33 -20.35 -22.53
N ARG A 101 -1.66 -19.32 -23.04
CA ARG A 101 -2.15 -18.49 -24.14
C ARG A 101 -2.40 -19.31 -25.40
N THR A 102 -3.61 -19.26 -25.93
CA THR A 102 -4.00 -19.92 -27.19
C THR A 102 -4.12 -18.96 -28.36
N LYS A 103 -4.33 -17.66 -28.09
CA LYS A 103 -4.35 -16.61 -29.11
C LYS A 103 -3.06 -15.80 -29.03
N PHE A 104 -2.40 -15.66 -30.17
CA PHE A 104 -1.09 -15.02 -30.25
C PHE A 104 -1.20 -13.69 -30.98
N ASP A 105 -0.80 -12.62 -30.29
CA ASP A 105 -0.54 -11.31 -30.87
C ASP A 105 0.99 -11.19 -31.02
N GLY A 106 1.48 -11.21 -32.25
CA GLY A 106 2.91 -11.23 -32.56
C GLY A 106 3.64 -9.99 -32.02
N ASP A 107 3.04 -8.82 -32.17
CA ASP A 107 3.66 -7.55 -31.74
C ASP A 107 3.75 -7.48 -30.21
N LEU A 108 2.71 -7.93 -29.51
CA LEU A 108 2.71 -7.98 -28.05
C LEU A 108 3.75 -8.97 -27.55
N ILE A 109 3.87 -10.14 -28.16
CA ILE A 109 4.85 -11.17 -27.75
C ILE A 109 6.27 -10.63 -27.92
N VAL A 110 6.58 -9.97 -29.02
CA VAL A 110 7.90 -9.36 -29.23
C VAL A 110 8.21 -8.32 -28.15
N GLN A 111 7.25 -7.42 -27.84
CA GLN A 111 7.41 -6.42 -26.77
C GLN A 111 7.62 -7.07 -25.40
N GLU A 112 6.88 -8.15 -25.08
CA GLU A 112 7.05 -8.92 -23.83
C GLU A 112 8.44 -9.59 -23.79
N GLN A 113 8.92 -10.18 -24.88
CA GLN A 113 10.25 -10.80 -24.97
C GLN A 113 11.37 -9.77 -24.77
N GLU A 114 11.27 -8.59 -25.35
CA GLU A 114 12.22 -7.49 -25.14
C GLU A 114 12.22 -7.06 -23.66
N ALA A 115 11.03 -6.94 -23.04
CA ALA A 115 10.91 -6.63 -21.63
C ALA A 115 11.56 -7.71 -20.74
N VAL A 116 11.32 -8.98 -21.03
CA VAL A 116 11.92 -10.11 -20.29
C VAL A 116 13.44 -10.14 -20.45
N LYS A 117 13.99 -9.88 -21.66
CA LYS A 117 15.43 -9.76 -21.90
C LYS A 117 16.04 -8.60 -21.10
N GLU A 118 15.40 -7.44 -21.08
CA GLU A 118 15.86 -6.30 -20.29
C GLU A 118 15.88 -6.61 -18.80
N LEU A 119 14.81 -7.23 -18.27
CA LEU A 119 14.73 -7.66 -16.87
C LEU A 119 15.84 -8.69 -16.54
N GLY A 120 16.18 -9.58 -17.48
CA GLY A 120 17.28 -10.53 -17.34
C GLY A 120 18.64 -9.87 -17.09
N ASN A 121 18.83 -8.64 -17.55
CA ASN A 121 20.07 -7.87 -17.37
C ASN A 121 20.00 -6.92 -16.14
N LYS A 122 18.87 -6.88 -15.42
CA LYS A 122 18.65 -5.98 -14.28
C LYS A 122 18.54 -6.75 -12.95
N ASP A 123 19.55 -7.54 -12.61
CA ASP A 123 19.55 -8.41 -11.42
C ASP A 123 19.15 -7.72 -10.13
N LYS A 124 19.73 -6.56 -9.88
CA LYS A 124 19.42 -5.78 -8.67
C LYS A 124 17.94 -5.43 -8.61
N PHE A 125 17.38 -4.93 -9.70
CA PHE A 125 15.96 -4.56 -9.78
C PHE A 125 15.07 -5.78 -9.52
N VAL A 126 15.33 -6.89 -10.18
CA VAL A 126 14.55 -8.14 -10.06
C VAL A 126 14.59 -8.66 -8.62
N ILE A 127 15.78 -8.78 -8.01
CA ILE A 127 15.92 -9.25 -6.63
C ILE A 127 15.24 -8.31 -5.65
N ASP A 128 15.38 -7.00 -5.82
CA ASP A 128 14.74 -6.00 -4.94
C ASP A 128 13.20 -6.06 -5.10
N PHE A 129 12.70 -6.20 -6.33
CA PHE A 129 11.27 -6.33 -6.62
C PHE A 129 10.69 -7.59 -5.96
N GLU A 130 11.31 -8.76 -6.13
CA GLU A 130 10.89 -9.99 -5.48
C GLU A 130 10.96 -9.88 -3.95
N THR A 131 12.00 -9.23 -3.42
CA THR A 131 12.17 -9.01 -1.98
C THR A 131 11.01 -8.20 -1.41
N TYR A 132 10.65 -7.11 -2.05
CA TYR A 132 9.48 -6.31 -1.65
C TYR A 132 8.18 -7.10 -1.81
N GLY A 133 8.06 -7.93 -2.86
CA GLY A 133 6.94 -8.84 -3.03
C GLY A 133 6.77 -9.79 -1.84
N LYS A 134 7.86 -10.37 -1.31
CA LYS A 134 7.81 -11.27 -0.14
C LYS A 134 7.38 -10.57 1.17
N ILE A 135 7.50 -9.25 1.24
CA ILE A 135 7.08 -8.46 2.40
C ILE A 135 5.58 -8.08 2.32
N LEU A 136 4.94 -8.26 1.17
CA LEU A 136 3.52 -7.96 1.00
C LEU A 136 2.63 -8.69 2.00
N LEU A 137 1.48 -8.09 2.28
CA LEU A 137 0.42 -8.75 3.04
C LEU A 137 -0.11 -9.98 2.28
N LYS A 138 -0.77 -10.88 3.00
CA LYS A 138 -1.35 -12.11 2.41
C LYS A 138 -2.22 -11.73 1.20
N PRO A 139 -2.00 -12.33 0.01
CA PRO A 139 -2.65 -11.94 -1.25
C PRO A 139 -4.18 -11.96 -1.19
N LYS A 140 -4.76 -13.01 -0.57
CA LYS A 140 -6.24 -13.12 -0.40
C LYS A 140 -6.83 -11.97 0.43
N THR A 141 -6.10 -11.50 1.46
CA THR A 141 -6.54 -10.37 2.29
C THR A 141 -6.53 -9.07 1.49
N VAL A 142 -5.48 -8.84 0.69
CA VAL A 142 -5.36 -7.64 -0.13
C VAL A 142 -6.46 -7.57 -1.17
N GLU A 143 -6.70 -8.65 -1.91
CA GLU A 143 -7.74 -8.70 -2.95
C GLU A 143 -9.12 -8.40 -2.36
N LYS A 144 -9.46 -9.04 -1.23
CA LYS A 144 -10.72 -8.78 -0.52
C LYS A 144 -10.90 -7.30 -0.15
N VAL A 145 -9.87 -6.67 0.42
CA VAL A 145 -9.93 -5.26 0.83
C VAL A 145 -10.10 -4.33 -0.39
N ILE A 146 -9.43 -4.64 -1.50
CA ILE A 146 -9.55 -3.85 -2.73
C ILE A 146 -10.94 -4.01 -3.35
N GLU A 147 -11.48 -5.23 -3.40
CA GLU A 147 -12.84 -5.50 -3.90
C GLU A 147 -13.88 -4.77 -3.04
N GLU A 148 -13.81 -4.88 -1.72
CA GLU A 148 -14.68 -4.15 -0.79
C GLU A 148 -14.59 -2.64 -1.00
N PHE A 149 -13.40 -2.11 -1.22
CA PHE A 149 -13.19 -0.68 -1.52
C PHE A 149 -13.89 -0.26 -2.82
N ILE A 150 -13.73 -1.03 -3.91
CA ILE A 150 -14.34 -0.75 -5.21
C ILE A 150 -15.87 -0.79 -5.11
N VAL A 151 -16.43 -1.78 -4.40
CA VAL A 151 -17.88 -1.89 -4.16
C VAL A 151 -18.39 -0.71 -3.35
N ASN A 152 -17.68 -0.34 -2.30
CA ASN A 152 -18.07 0.78 -1.42
C ASN A 152 -18.06 2.13 -2.14
N ILE A 153 -17.11 2.37 -3.05
CA ILE A 153 -17.09 3.61 -3.86
C ILE A 153 -18.33 3.69 -4.75
N LYS A 154 -18.71 2.59 -5.40
CA LYS A 154 -19.90 2.57 -6.26
C LYS A 154 -21.20 2.85 -5.50
N ASN A 155 -21.25 2.44 -4.23
CA ASN A 155 -22.44 2.56 -3.39
C ASN A 155 -22.48 3.84 -2.55
N ASN A 156 -21.35 4.54 -2.36
CA ASN A 156 -21.30 5.75 -1.55
C ASN A 156 -21.89 6.95 -2.31
N GLN A 157 -23.08 7.34 -1.88
CA GLN A 157 -23.69 8.62 -2.24
C GLN A 157 -22.81 9.77 -1.68
N LYS A 158 -22.66 10.83 -2.48
CA LYS A 158 -21.96 12.06 -2.10
C LYS A 158 -22.51 12.59 -0.78
N VAL A 159 -21.73 12.49 0.28
CA VAL A 159 -22.09 13.09 1.56
C VAL A 159 -21.94 14.60 1.46
N LYS A 160 -22.89 15.32 2.09
CA LYS A 160 -22.89 16.78 2.11
C LYS A 160 -21.56 17.30 2.65
N SER A 161 -20.79 17.95 1.79
CA SER A 161 -19.44 18.44 2.13
C SER A 161 -19.53 19.66 3.05
N TRP A 162 -18.82 19.60 4.16
CA TRP A 162 -18.68 20.69 5.13
C TRP A 162 -17.49 21.61 4.80
N LYS A 163 -17.23 21.81 3.49
CA LYS A 163 -16.00 22.45 2.97
C LYS A 163 -15.60 23.74 3.67
N ALA A 164 -16.53 24.63 3.94
CA ALA A 164 -16.25 25.89 4.63
C ALA A 164 -16.16 25.71 6.15
N ALA A 165 -17.10 24.96 6.74
CA ALA A 165 -17.19 24.81 8.19
C ALA A 165 -15.94 24.17 8.81
N ARG A 166 -15.28 23.23 8.12
CA ARG A 166 -14.05 22.55 8.60
C ARG A 166 -12.87 23.49 8.83
N TYR A 167 -12.81 24.63 8.13
CA TYR A 167 -11.75 25.63 8.33
C TYR A 167 -12.22 26.75 9.25
N ILE A 168 -13.46 27.24 9.07
CA ILE A 168 -14.00 28.38 9.82
C ILE A 168 -14.13 28.03 11.31
N ILE A 169 -14.73 26.88 11.63
CA ILE A 169 -14.97 26.51 13.04
C ILE A 169 -13.66 26.32 13.83
N PRO A 170 -12.65 25.56 13.38
CA PRO A 170 -11.36 25.48 14.07
C PRO A 170 -10.66 26.84 14.24
N VAL A 171 -10.66 27.67 13.19
CA VAL A 171 -10.05 29.01 13.27
C VAL A 171 -10.72 29.86 14.34
N LEU A 172 -12.06 29.88 14.38
CA LEU A 172 -12.82 30.58 15.42
C LEU A 172 -12.52 30.01 16.81
N THR A 173 -12.40 28.69 16.95
CA THR A 173 -12.07 28.05 18.23
C THR A 173 -10.65 28.40 18.69
N ILE A 174 -9.67 28.45 17.78
CA ILE A 174 -8.30 28.85 18.10
C ILE A 174 -8.24 30.34 18.51
N ILE A 175 -8.96 31.22 17.82
CA ILE A 175 -9.06 32.64 18.19
C ILE A 175 -9.69 32.75 19.57
N ALA A 176 -10.80 32.06 19.85
CA ALA A 176 -11.45 32.07 21.15
C ALA A 176 -10.54 31.51 22.26
N LEU A 177 -9.72 30.49 21.97
CA LEU A 177 -8.71 29.95 22.90
C LEU A 177 -7.63 31.00 23.21
N ILE A 178 -7.11 31.70 22.20
CA ILE A 178 -6.13 32.77 22.39
C ILE A 178 -6.71 33.90 23.24
N MET A 179 -7.93 34.35 22.92
CA MET A 179 -8.63 35.38 23.71
C MET A 179 -8.83 34.94 25.16
N PHE A 180 -9.14 33.67 25.40
CA PHE A 180 -9.28 33.10 26.73
C PHE A 180 -7.94 33.06 27.50
N LEU A 181 -6.84 32.61 26.88
CA LEU A 181 -5.52 32.49 27.53
C LEU A 181 -4.86 33.84 27.84
N PHE A 182 -5.08 34.83 26.99
CA PHE A 182 -4.50 36.18 27.18
C PHE A 182 -5.46 37.16 27.85
N GLU A 183 -6.59 36.69 28.39
CA GLU A 183 -7.62 37.48 29.07
C GLU A 183 -8.17 38.63 28.21
N ILE A 184 -8.04 38.54 26.89
CA ILE A 184 -8.56 39.54 25.95
C ILE A 184 -10.07 39.39 25.89
N VAL A 185 -10.82 40.47 26.28
CA VAL A 185 -12.28 40.44 26.34
C VAL A 185 -12.80 39.22 27.11
N PHE A 186 -12.22 38.93 28.26
CA PHE A 186 -12.37 37.70 29.05
C PHE A 186 -13.84 37.27 29.26
N LYS A 187 -14.72 38.23 29.55
CA LYS A 187 -16.16 37.94 29.79
C LYS A 187 -16.85 37.22 28.63
N PHE A 188 -16.48 37.50 27.39
CA PHE A 188 -17.03 36.84 26.20
C PHE A 188 -16.25 35.54 25.87
N ALA A 189 -14.94 35.56 26.04
CA ALA A 189 -14.10 34.40 25.74
C ALA A 189 -14.43 33.19 26.63
N VAL A 190 -14.73 33.41 27.93
CA VAL A 190 -15.14 32.36 28.88
C VAL A 190 -16.43 31.63 28.45
N ILE A 191 -17.31 32.29 27.70
CA ILE A 191 -18.56 31.68 27.23
C ILE A 191 -18.38 31.07 25.84
N ILE A 192 -17.76 31.82 24.91
CA ILE A 192 -17.68 31.42 23.48
C ILE A 192 -16.80 30.19 23.31
N PHE A 193 -15.67 30.12 23.99
CA PHE A 193 -14.70 29.00 23.83
C PHE A 193 -15.33 27.66 24.22
N PRO A 194 -15.90 27.45 25.42
CA PRO A 194 -16.60 26.22 25.75
C PRO A 194 -17.74 25.87 24.81
N VAL A 195 -18.58 26.86 24.43
CA VAL A 195 -19.68 26.63 23.50
C VAL A 195 -19.20 26.06 22.16
N LEU A 196 -18.12 26.59 21.61
CA LEU A 196 -17.53 26.09 20.37
C LEU A 196 -17.02 24.66 20.56
N ILE A 197 -16.33 24.34 21.66
CA ILE A 197 -15.84 22.98 21.95
C ILE A 197 -17.02 22.01 22.10
N PHE A 198 -18.02 22.33 22.87
CA PHE A 198 -19.22 21.49 23.05
C PHE A 198 -19.92 21.23 21.71
N GLY A 199 -20.09 22.29 20.88
CA GLY A 199 -20.64 22.14 19.53
C GLY A 199 -19.86 21.15 18.67
N GLN A 200 -18.52 21.21 18.71
CA GLN A 200 -17.65 20.29 17.96
C GLN A 200 -17.74 18.86 18.52
N TRP A 201 -17.85 18.67 19.84
CA TRP A 201 -18.04 17.34 20.43
C TRP A 201 -19.40 16.75 20.06
N ILE A 202 -20.47 17.55 19.98
CA ILE A 202 -21.78 17.09 19.50
C ILE A 202 -21.67 16.58 18.07
N ILE A 203 -20.98 17.30 17.16
CA ILE A 203 -20.73 16.86 15.78
C ILE A 203 -19.96 15.53 15.77
N MET A 204 -18.93 15.38 16.61
CA MET A 204 -18.16 14.13 16.76
C MET A 204 -19.06 12.98 17.19
N ILE A 205 -19.88 13.16 18.22
CA ILE A 205 -20.75 12.11 18.79
C ILE A 205 -21.81 11.65 17.79
N ILE A 206 -22.48 12.58 17.11
CA ILE A 206 -23.50 12.25 16.11
C ILE A 206 -22.93 11.39 14.97
N ASN A 207 -21.69 11.65 14.57
CA ASN A 207 -21.04 10.93 13.48
C ASN A 207 -20.16 9.74 13.93
N PHE A 208 -20.10 9.47 15.24
CA PHE A 208 -19.14 8.53 15.83
C PHE A 208 -19.18 7.14 15.18
N ASN A 209 -20.36 6.52 15.11
CA ASN A 209 -20.50 5.16 14.56
C ASN A 209 -20.16 5.10 13.06
N LYS A 210 -20.63 6.09 12.28
CA LYS A 210 -20.35 6.17 10.84
C LYS A 210 -18.85 6.37 10.58
N ASN A 211 -18.23 7.24 11.35
CA ASN A 211 -16.79 7.51 11.23
C ASN A 211 -15.95 6.29 11.64
N ASN A 212 -16.35 5.55 12.68
CA ASN A 212 -15.61 4.35 13.11
C ASN A 212 -15.54 3.27 12.01
N ILE A 213 -16.65 2.99 11.34
CA ILE A 213 -16.71 2.03 10.24
C ILE A 213 -15.81 2.51 9.08
N LEU A 214 -15.98 3.77 8.67
CA LEU A 214 -15.17 4.36 7.59
C LEU A 214 -13.68 4.36 7.92
N PHE A 215 -13.31 4.76 9.13
CA PHE A 215 -11.91 4.86 9.55
C PHE A 215 -11.22 3.49 9.66
N LYS A 216 -11.97 2.46 10.04
CA LYS A 216 -11.50 1.08 9.98
C LYS A 216 -11.18 0.68 8.53
N GLN A 217 -12.10 0.92 7.60
CA GLN A 217 -11.91 0.64 6.16
C GLN A 217 -10.71 1.41 5.58
N ILE A 218 -10.56 2.71 5.90
CA ILE A 218 -9.41 3.52 5.49
C ILE A 218 -8.11 2.92 6.02
N SER A 219 -8.10 2.49 7.28
CA SER A 219 -6.89 1.93 7.90
C SER A 219 -6.49 0.59 7.29
N GLU A 220 -7.47 -0.25 6.95
CA GLU A 220 -7.24 -1.54 6.26
C GLU A 220 -6.74 -1.32 4.83
N LEU A 221 -7.40 -0.45 4.06
CA LEU A 221 -6.97 -0.08 2.71
C LEU A 221 -5.56 0.54 2.72
N SER A 222 -5.30 1.44 3.66
CA SER A 222 -3.99 2.07 3.81
C SER A 222 -2.88 1.04 4.08
N LYS A 223 -3.12 0.04 4.94
CA LYS A 223 -2.15 -1.04 5.17
C LYS A 223 -1.88 -1.84 3.90
N CYS A 224 -2.94 -2.17 3.15
CA CYS A 224 -2.81 -2.91 1.89
C CYS A 224 -1.99 -2.11 0.87
N LEU A 225 -2.37 -0.87 0.58
CA LEU A 225 -1.71 -0.05 -0.45
C LEU A 225 -0.29 0.36 -0.04
N THR A 226 -0.04 0.63 1.25
CA THR A 226 1.32 0.91 1.74
C THR A 226 2.26 -0.28 1.54
N SER A 227 1.74 -1.52 1.57
CA SER A 227 2.58 -2.69 1.28
C SER A 227 3.11 -2.71 -0.16
N TYR A 228 2.35 -2.15 -1.13
CA TYR A 228 2.78 -2.01 -2.54
C TYR A 228 3.67 -0.79 -2.79
N GLN A 229 3.79 0.13 -1.83
CA GLN A 229 4.51 1.39 -2.02
C GLN A 229 5.95 1.18 -2.50
N ASN A 230 6.69 0.29 -1.84
CA ASN A 230 8.10 0.03 -2.19
C ASN A 230 8.25 -0.56 -3.60
N LEU A 231 7.29 -1.39 -4.05
CA LEU A 231 7.27 -1.94 -5.41
C LEU A 231 7.04 -0.82 -6.43
N CYS A 232 6.07 0.05 -6.19
CA CYS A 232 5.78 1.18 -7.07
C CYS A 232 6.96 2.16 -7.13
N GLU A 233 7.54 2.54 -5.99
CA GLU A 233 8.71 3.42 -5.92
C GLU A 233 9.92 2.82 -6.65
N LEU A 234 10.14 1.52 -6.52
CA LEU A 234 11.22 0.83 -7.22
C LEU A 234 11.04 0.92 -8.75
N VAL A 235 9.82 0.70 -9.24
CA VAL A 235 9.51 0.78 -10.69
C VAL A 235 9.57 2.22 -11.18
N GLU A 236 8.98 3.18 -10.46
CA GLU A 236 8.99 4.61 -10.81
C GLU A 236 10.43 5.16 -10.90
N ASN A 237 11.34 4.70 -10.05
CA ASN A 237 12.73 5.16 -10.01
C ASN A 237 13.67 4.38 -10.94
N THR A 238 13.19 3.32 -11.60
CA THR A 238 14.01 2.53 -12.52
C THR A 238 13.86 3.04 -13.95
N ASN A 239 14.98 3.17 -14.66
CA ASN A 239 14.98 3.49 -16.07
C ASN A 239 14.89 2.20 -16.88
N PHE A 240 13.91 2.13 -17.78
CA PHE A 240 13.69 1.03 -18.69
C PHE A 240 13.95 1.48 -20.15
N SER A 241 14.44 0.55 -20.97
CA SER A 241 14.67 0.77 -22.40
C SER A 241 13.51 0.23 -23.24
N SER A 242 12.92 -0.92 -22.84
CA SER A 242 11.84 -1.54 -23.59
C SER A 242 10.56 -0.72 -23.53
N LEU A 243 9.84 -0.67 -24.65
CA LEU A 243 8.57 0.05 -24.76
C LEU A 243 7.53 -0.49 -23.78
N HIS A 244 7.47 -1.81 -23.60
CA HIS A 244 6.49 -2.44 -22.72
C HIS A 244 6.70 -2.07 -21.26
N LEU A 245 7.95 -2.15 -20.73
CA LEU A 245 8.24 -1.76 -19.35
C LEU A 245 8.03 -0.27 -19.11
N ASN A 246 8.32 0.60 -20.08
CA ASN A 246 8.03 2.02 -19.99
C ASN A 246 6.51 2.29 -19.93
N LYS A 247 5.70 1.56 -20.72
CA LYS A 247 4.23 1.64 -20.61
C LYS A 247 3.74 1.24 -19.22
N LEU A 248 4.28 0.16 -18.62
CA LEU A 248 3.93 -0.27 -17.28
C LEU A 248 4.37 0.75 -16.23
N LYS A 249 5.59 1.28 -16.33
CA LYS A 249 6.08 2.37 -15.46
C LYS A 249 5.15 3.59 -15.51
N ASN A 250 4.75 4.02 -16.70
CA ASN A 250 3.85 5.18 -16.87
C ASN A 250 2.46 4.93 -16.25
N LYS A 251 1.95 3.69 -16.28
CA LYS A 251 0.70 3.34 -15.60
C LYS A 251 0.81 3.48 -14.07
N LEU A 252 1.98 3.26 -13.49
CA LEU A 252 2.22 3.42 -12.05
C LEU A 252 2.46 4.87 -11.62
N HIS A 253 2.52 5.81 -12.57
CA HIS A 253 2.73 7.22 -12.26
C HIS A 253 1.74 7.73 -11.20
N ASN A 254 2.25 8.46 -10.20
CA ASN A 254 1.53 8.95 -9.01
C ASN A 254 1.05 7.87 -8.01
N SER A 255 1.32 6.58 -8.22
CA SER A 255 0.90 5.54 -7.27
C SER A 255 1.54 5.71 -5.89
N SER A 256 2.84 5.95 -5.85
CA SER A 256 3.60 6.19 -4.61
C SER A 256 3.08 7.42 -3.86
N GLN A 257 2.77 8.51 -4.58
CA GLN A 257 2.18 9.70 -3.98
C GLN A 257 0.81 9.39 -3.38
N ALA A 258 -0.06 8.69 -4.11
CA ALA A 258 -1.39 8.33 -3.63
C ALA A 258 -1.34 7.47 -2.36
N PHE A 259 -0.42 6.51 -2.31
CA PHE A 259 -0.26 5.64 -1.14
C PHE A 259 0.28 6.40 0.07
N ASN A 260 1.20 7.34 -0.13
CA ASN A 260 1.69 8.24 0.91
C ASN A 260 0.58 9.16 1.45
N GLU A 261 -0.24 9.75 0.59
CA GLU A 261 -1.37 10.58 0.99
C GLU A 261 -2.36 9.78 1.85
N LEU A 262 -2.71 8.54 1.44
CA LEU A 262 -3.60 7.67 2.21
C LEU A 262 -2.99 7.25 3.55
N LYS A 263 -1.70 6.94 3.57
CA LYS A 263 -0.94 6.64 4.80
C LYS A 263 -0.98 7.79 5.78
N ALA A 264 -0.84 9.03 5.32
CA ALA A 264 -0.93 10.23 6.16
C ALA A 264 -2.34 10.41 6.75
N ILE A 265 -3.40 10.17 5.96
CA ILE A 265 -4.78 10.18 6.44
C ILE A 265 -4.99 9.10 7.53
N SER A 266 -4.56 7.87 7.25
CA SER A 266 -4.64 6.74 8.19
C SER A 266 -3.87 7.01 9.50
N SER A 267 -2.71 7.68 9.42
CA SER A 267 -1.91 8.06 10.59
C SER A 267 -2.64 9.10 11.46
N SER A 268 -3.31 10.07 10.86
CA SER A 268 -4.15 11.03 11.58
C SER A 268 -5.33 10.33 12.28
N ILE A 269 -5.93 9.33 11.64
CA ILE A 269 -7.01 8.53 12.24
C ILE A 269 -6.52 7.72 13.45
N LYS A 270 -5.30 7.16 13.41
CA LYS A 270 -4.74 6.38 14.52
C LYS A 270 -4.56 7.18 15.80
N GLN A 271 -4.28 8.47 15.71
CA GLN A 271 -4.14 9.36 16.87
C GLN A 271 -5.44 9.44 17.68
N ARG A 272 -6.60 9.21 17.06
CA ARG A 272 -7.91 9.16 17.67
C ARG A 272 -8.11 7.97 18.65
N ASN A 273 -7.30 6.93 18.56
CA ASN A 273 -7.42 5.75 19.44
C ASN A 273 -7.15 6.09 20.92
N ASN A 274 -6.50 7.21 21.20
CA ASN A 274 -6.41 7.76 22.54
C ASN A 274 -7.62 8.70 22.78
N LEU A 275 -8.44 8.41 23.79
CA LEU A 275 -9.66 9.18 24.09
C LEU A 275 -9.37 10.65 24.36
N LEU A 276 -8.31 10.97 25.11
CA LEU A 276 -7.92 12.35 25.39
C LEU A 276 -7.51 13.07 24.12
N ALA A 277 -6.69 12.43 23.27
CA ALA A 277 -6.32 12.98 21.97
C ALA A 277 -7.54 13.17 21.07
N ALA A 278 -8.49 12.22 21.05
CA ALA A 278 -9.72 12.34 20.28
C ALA A 278 -10.57 13.55 20.71
N LEU A 279 -10.75 13.75 22.02
CA LEU A 279 -11.51 14.87 22.55
C LEU A 279 -10.84 16.22 22.25
N LEU A 280 -9.52 16.32 22.43
CA LEU A 280 -8.78 17.55 22.14
C LEU A 280 -8.74 17.86 20.64
N LEU A 281 -8.40 16.87 19.80
CA LEU A 281 -8.29 17.07 18.36
C LEU A 281 -9.64 17.37 17.71
N ASN A 282 -10.73 16.75 18.15
CA ASN A 282 -12.06 17.07 17.64
C ASN A 282 -12.65 18.32 18.26
N GLY A 283 -12.36 18.61 19.54
CA GLY A 283 -12.83 19.82 20.22
C GLY A 283 -12.19 21.12 19.71
N ILE A 284 -10.99 21.05 19.11
CA ILE A 284 -10.28 22.23 18.59
C ILE A 284 -10.23 22.23 17.06
N LEU A 285 -9.98 21.08 16.42
CA LEU A 285 -9.61 21.00 15.02
C LEU A 285 -10.61 20.25 14.12
N LEU A 286 -11.73 19.73 14.67
CA LEU A 286 -12.67 18.87 13.92
C LEU A 286 -11.94 17.76 13.14
N CYS A 287 -11.01 17.06 13.79
CA CYS A 287 -10.11 16.13 13.16
C CYS A 287 -10.83 15.03 12.36
N ASP A 288 -11.95 14.50 12.88
CA ASP A 288 -12.75 13.46 12.22
C ASP A 288 -13.34 13.97 10.88
N VAL A 289 -13.84 15.20 10.88
CA VAL A 289 -14.40 15.83 9.66
C VAL A 289 -13.28 16.05 8.63
N ASN A 290 -12.13 16.55 9.09
CA ASN A 290 -10.98 16.77 8.23
C ASN A 290 -10.45 15.46 7.62
N CYS A 291 -10.29 14.39 8.41
CA CYS A 291 -9.85 13.08 7.94
C CYS A 291 -10.80 12.51 6.89
N ARG A 292 -12.11 12.62 7.13
CA ARG A 292 -13.13 12.16 6.20
C ARG A 292 -13.06 12.91 4.86
N GLU A 293 -13.01 14.24 4.87
CA GLU A 293 -12.95 15.01 3.62
C GLU A 293 -11.65 14.79 2.85
N ARG A 294 -10.51 14.70 3.56
CA ARG A 294 -9.24 14.35 2.91
C ARG A 294 -9.33 12.99 2.22
N TYR A 295 -10.00 12.03 2.84
CA TYR A 295 -10.24 10.72 2.22
C TYR A 295 -11.18 10.81 1.02
N GLU A 296 -12.27 11.56 1.10
CA GLU A 296 -13.20 11.77 -0.03
C GLU A 296 -12.50 12.43 -1.23
N LEU A 297 -11.63 13.42 -0.98
CA LEU A 297 -10.80 14.05 -2.01
C LEU A 297 -9.81 13.05 -2.61
N TRP A 298 -9.17 12.23 -1.77
CA TRP A 298 -8.28 11.18 -2.19
C TRP A 298 -8.99 10.15 -3.07
N VAL A 299 -10.17 9.69 -2.67
CA VAL A 299 -11.02 8.78 -3.46
C VAL A 299 -11.37 9.39 -4.82
N SER A 300 -11.80 10.65 -4.85
CA SER A 300 -12.16 11.32 -6.11
C SER A 300 -10.99 11.44 -7.08
N LYS A 301 -9.76 11.52 -6.57
CA LYS A 301 -8.54 11.68 -7.36
C LYS A 301 -7.97 10.36 -7.86
N TYR A 302 -8.00 9.30 -7.05
CA TYR A 302 -7.21 8.11 -7.29
C TYR A 302 -8.00 6.81 -7.45
N SER A 303 -9.30 6.77 -7.07
CA SER A 303 -10.06 5.51 -7.01
C SER A 303 -10.07 4.72 -8.30
N ASN A 304 -10.15 5.39 -9.45
CA ASN A 304 -10.19 4.75 -10.76
C ASN A 304 -8.85 4.13 -11.19
N GLN A 305 -7.75 4.56 -10.56
CA GLN A 305 -6.40 4.14 -10.93
C GLN A 305 -5.87 2.96 -10.09
N ILE A 306 -6.45 2.75 -8.90
CA ILE A 306 -5.95 1.75 -7.94
C ILE A 306 -5.96 0.35 -8.55
N ASN A 307 -7.03 -0.02 -9.23
CA ASN A 307 -7.15 -1.32 -9.85
C ASN A 307 -6.07 -1.53 -10.93
N ASP A 308 -5.83 -0.50 -11.74
CA ASP A 308 -4.81 -0.52 -12.79
C ASP A 308 -3.39 -0.61 -12.22
N TRP A 309 -3.13 0.06 -11.08
CA TRP A 309 -1.83 -0.04 -10.40
C TRP A 309 -1.53 -1.44 -9.90
N ILE A 310 -2.51 -2.08 -9.25
CA ILE A 310 -2.35 -3.45 -8.75
C ILE A 310 -2.21 -4.45 -9.92
N ASP A 311 -2.99 -4.28 -10.99
CA ASP A 311 -2.88 -5.09 -12.20
C ASP A 311 -1.52 -4.92 -12.88
N THR A 312 -0.97 -3.70 -12.87
CA THR A 312 0.35 -3.40 -13.44
C THR A 312 1.48 -4.08 -12.64
N ILE A 313 1.38 -4.10 -11.31
CA ILE A 313 2.32 -4.87 -10.48
C ILE A 313 2.22 -6.36 -10.80
N GLY A 314 1.00 -6.91 -10.92
CA GLY A 314 0.81 -8.30 -11.32
C GLY A 314 1.40 -8.61 -12.70
N GLU A 315 1.29 -7.70 -13.67
CA GLU A 315 1.92 -7.85 -14.98
C GLU A 315 3.45 -7.89 -14.87
N LEU A 316 4.05 -7.01 -14.08
CA LEU A 316 5.49 -7.02 -13.81
C LEU A 316 5.95 -8.32 -13.14
N GLU A 317 5.20 -8.84 -12.16
CA GLU A 317 5.47 -10.14 -11.53
C GLU A 317 5.50 -11.26 -12.56
N SER A 318 4.57 -11.26 -13.52
CA SER A 318 4.52 -12.28 -14.57
C SER A 318 5.72 -12.21 -15.52
N LEU A 319 6.15 -11.00 -15.92
CA LEU A 319 7.34 -10.81 -16.76
C LEU A 319 8.63 -11.20 -16.04
N ILE A 320 8.75 -10.85 -14.75
CA ILE A 320 9.89 -11.26 -13.93
C ILE A 320 9.89 -12.78 -13.73
N SER A 321 8.73 -13.43 -13.61
CA SER A 321 8.63 -14.88 -13.57
C SER A 321 9.18 -15.52 -14.85
N LEU A 322 8.83 -14.98 -16.02
CA LEU A 322 9.36 -15.48 -17.30
C LEU A 322 10.88 -15.28 -17.45
N GLN A 323 11.43 -14.22 -16.85
CA GLN A 323 12.87 -13.95 -16.86
C GLN A 323 13.70 -15.06 -16.18
N VAL A 324 13.10 -15.85 -15.25
CA VAL A 324 13.78 -16.99 -14.61
C VAL A 324 14.36 -17.96 -15.66
N LEU A 325 13.67 -18.17 -16.80
CA LEU A 325 14.16 -19.02 -17.89
C LEU A 325 15.49 -18.55 -18.47
N LEU A 326 15.71 -17.25 -18.57
CA LEU A 326 16.95 -16.71 -19.13
C LEU A 326 18.14 -16.92 -18.20
N LYS A 327 17.91 -16.85 -16.90
CA LYS A 327 18.97 -17.04 -15.89
C LYS A 327 19.43 -18.47 -15.75
N THR A 328 18.52 -19.42 -15.89
CA THR A 328 18.83 -20.84 -15.73
C THR A 328 19.41 -21.45 -16.98
N LYS A 329 19.22 -20.85 -18.16
CA LYS A 329 19.70 -21.35 -19.46
C LYS A 329 21.19 -21.09 -19.71
N HIS A 330 21.84 -20.20 -18.98
CA HIS A 330 23.26 -19.87 -19.15
C HIS A 330 24.23 -20.84 -18.44
N LEU A 331 23.73 -21.94 -17.85
CA LEU A 331 24.52 -22.90 -17.09
C LEU A 331 24.35 -24.36 -17.57
N THR A 332 23.62 -24.58 -18.67
CA THR A 332 23.62 -25.84 -19.46
C THR A 332 24.37 -25.66 -20.75
#